data_c0f3d0b1cf713bbd81735e01873c506b
#
_entry.id   c0f3d0b1cf713bbd81735e01873c506b
#
_cell.length_a   1.000
_cell.length_b   1.000
_cell.length_c   1.000
_cell.angle_alpha   90.00
_cell.angle_beta   90.00
_cell.angle_gamma   90.00
#
_symmetry.space_group_name_H-M   'P 1'
#
loop_
_entity.id
_entity.type
_entity.pdbx_description
1 polymer ?
#
loop_
_entity_poly.entity_id
_entity_poly.type
_entity_poly.pdbx_seq_one_letter_code
_entity_poly.pdbx_strand_id
1 'polypeptide(L)'
;KPNNSLTYSKKNNINLKLHFFEPSEKKSKSTLLLFHGGAWAFGSSYSLFKICRDVSNQGITCISADYRIALKHNTKVKDSMDDARAAYQWIISNAKVLNIDPENIIVGGGSSGGQLAASLAMIPDENNKIIEKIKGLVLLNPALNTSVLDREIPDNIEERRKNLWLLVKKLFDGNFEQFSPSNYIREGLPPSIIFHGKSDKTIPIEIIEKFSNDMIEKGNMV
;
A
#
# COMPACT_ATOMS: atom_id res chain seq x y z
N LYS A 1 1.93 -13.67 16.95
CA LYS A 1 1.48 -14.44 15.78
C LYS A 1 0.09 -13.98 15.39
N PRO A 2 -0.33 -14.07 14.10
CA PRO A 2 -1.71 -13.82 13.69
C PRO A 2 -2.66 -14.85 14.33
N ASN A 3 -3.93 -14.49 14.43
CA ASN A 3 -5.00 -15.41 14.87
C ASN A 3 -5.26 -16.45 13.78
N ASN A 4 -5.25 -16.00 12.52
CA ASN A 4 -5.46 -16.85 11.35
C ASN A 4 -4.64 -16.35 10.15
N SER A 5 -4.44 -17.22 9.15
CA SER A 5 -3.78 -16.87 7.90
C SER A 5 -4.47 -17.60 6.75
N LEU A 6 -5.14 -16.86 5.88
CA LEU A 6 -5.95 -17.39 4.79
C LEU A 6 -5.30 -17.06 3.43
N THR A 7 -5.29 -18.02 2.53
CA THR A 7 -4.81 -17.81 1.16
C THR A 7 -5.88 -17.08 0.35
N TYR A 8 -5.58 -15.87 -0.13
CA TYR A 8 -6.49 -15.09 -0.96
C TYR A 8 -6.22 -15.26 -2.46
N SER A 9 -5.01 -15.66 -2.82
CA SER A 9 -4.63 -15.86 -4.21
C SER A 9 -3.55 -16.94 -4.32
N LYS A 10 -3.60 -17.69 -5.42
CA LYS A 10 -2.55 -18.65 -5.81
C LYS A 10 -2.07 -18.27 -7.21
N LYS A 11 -0.81 -17.89 -7.34
CA LYS A 11 -0.18 -17.49 -8.60
C LYS A 11 1.10 -18.31 -8.80
N ASN A 12 1.18 -19.10 -9.89
CA ASN A 12 2.39 -19.88 -10.23
C ASN A 12 2.98 -20.64 -9.03
N ASN A 13 2.15 -21.40 -8.29
CA ASN A 13 2.49 -22.10 -7.05
C ASN A 13 2.87 -21.23 -5.84
N ILE A 14 2.72 -19.91 -5.92
CA ILE A 14 2.89 -18.98 -4.80
C ILE A 14 1.54 -18.79 -4.12
N ASN A 15 1.45 -19.15 -2.84
CA ASN A 15 0.28 -18.87 -2.02
C ASN A 15 0.46 -17.51 -1.36
N LEU A 16 -0.37 -16.53 -1.74
CA LEU A 16 -0.42 -15.22 -1.11
C LEU A 16 -1.49 -15.23 -0.01
N LYS A 17 -1.10 -14.82 1.19
CA LYS A 17 -1.92 -14.91 2.39
C LYS A 17 -2.30 -13.56 2.96
N LEU A 18 -3.45 -13.53 3.61
CA LEU A 18 -3.87 -12.49 4.54
C LEU A 18 -3.68 -13.02 5.96
N HIS A 19 -2.97 -12.27 6.78
CA HIS A 19 -2.67 -12.60 8.17
C HIS A 19 -3.54 -11.74 9.08
N PHE A 20 -4.50 -12.36 9.75
CA PHE A 20 -5.51 -11.70 10.56
C PHE A 20 -5.05 -11.54 12.01
N PHE A 21 -5.22 -10.34 12.54
CA PHE A 21 -5.06 -10.00 13.94
C PHE A 21 -6.41 -9.46 14.43
N GLU A 22 -7.12 -10.33 15.10
CA GLU A 22 -8.46 -10.04 15.61
C GLU A 22 -8.36 -9.56 17.06
N PRO A 23 -9.13 -8.53 17.44
CA PRO A 23 -9.20 -8.08 18.81
C PRO A 23 -9.94 -9.09 19.69
N SER A 24 -9.55 -9.20 20.96
CA SER A 24 -10.29 -9.99 21.95
C SER A 24 -11.67 -9.40 22.22
N GLU A 25 -11.79 -8.07 22.12
CA GLU A 25 -13.02 -7.31 22.20
C GLU A 25 -13.06 -6.31 21.06
N LYS A 26 -14.04 -6.44 20.15
CA LYS A 26 -14.17 -5.58 18.99
C LYS A 26 -14.82 -4.26 19.38
N LYS A 27 -14.03 -3.17 19.37
CA LYS A 27 -14.49 -1.81 19.72
C LYS A 27 -14.84 -0.98 18.49
N SER A 28 -14.47 -1.43 17.30
CA SER A 28 -14.74 -0.74 16.04
C SER A 28 -15.20 -1.71 14.97
N LYS A 29 -16.07 -1.23 14.07
CA LYS A 29 -16.41 -1.94 12.84
C LYS A 29 -15.31 -1.87 11.78
N SER A 30 -14.37 -0.95 11.94
CA SER A 30 -13.30 -0.75 10.96
C SER A 30 -12.34 -1.94 10.93
N THR A 31 -11.86 -2.22 9.73
CA THR A 31 -10.78 -3.19 9.48
C THR A 31 -9.64 -2.46 8.78
N LEU A 32 -8.42 -2.63 9.28
CA LEU A 32 -7.22 -2.06 8.69
C LEU A 32 -6.48 -3.13 7.88
N LEU A 33 -6.37 -2.94 6.56
CA LEU A 33 -5.59 -3.77 5.66
C LEU A 33 -4.26 -3.09 5.36
N LEU A 34 -3.14 -3.75 5.68
CA LEU A 34 -1.80 -3.20 5.54
C LEU A 34 -0.94 -3.96 4.54
N PHE A 35 -0.16 -3.19 3.75
CA PHE A 35 0.88 -3.67 2.84
C PHE A 35 2.26 -3.23 3.33
N HIS A 36 3.23 -4.16 3.32
CA HIS A 36 4.58 -3.88 3.80
C HIS A 36 5.40 -3.05 2.79
N GLY A 37 6.44 -2.38 3.28
CA GLY A 37 7.45 -1.73 2.45
C GLY A 37 8.48 -2.72 1.90
N GLY A 38 9.38 -2.21 1.04
CA GLY A 38 10.47 -3.00 0.48
C GLY A 38 10.72 -2.75 -1.00
N ALA A 39 10.41 -1.53 -1.48
CA ALA A 39 10.67 -1.10 -2.86
C ALA A 39 10.12 -2.08 -3.91
N TRP A 40 9.00 -2.74 -3.64
CA TRP A 40 8.38 -3.79 -4.47
C TRP A 40 9.31 -4.98 -4.77
N ALA A 41 10.52 -4.98 -4.25
CA ALA A 41 11.56 -5.96 -4.53
C ALA A 41 11.79 -6.94 -3.39
N PHE A 42 11.65 -6.50 -2.15
CA PHE A 42 11.93 -7.28 -0.94
C PHE A 42 10.93 -6.96 0.18
N GLY A 43 11.16 -7.52 1.36
CA GLY A 43 10.28 -7.36 2.50
C GLY A 43 9.34 -8.55 2.71
N SER A 44 8.46 -8.42 3.68
CA SER A 44 7.50 -9.45 4.06
C SER A 44 6.38 -8.86 4.91
N SER A 45 5.17 -9.41 4.82
CA SER A 45 4.03 -9.10 5.70
C SER A 45 4.35 -9.23 7.19
N TYR A 46 5.33 -10.08 7.56
CA TYR A 46 5.78 -10.25 8.94
C TYR A 46 6.27 -8.94 9.59
N SER A 47 6.82 -8.00 8.80
CA SER A 47 7.29 -6.71 9.30
C SER A 47 6.18 -5.86 9.92
N LEU A 48 4.94 -6.11 9.54
CA LEU A 48 3.75 -5.40 10.02
C LEU A 48 3.05 -6.10 11.20
N PHE A 49 3.48 -7.30 11.58
CA PHE A 49 2.80 -8.10 12.61
C PHE A 49 2.73 -7.41 13.95
N LYS A 50 3.77 -6.63 14.32
CA LYS A 50 3.75 -5.85 15.55
C LYS A 50 2.68 -4.75 15.49
N ILE A 51 2.66 -3.99 14.41
CA ILE A 51 1.66 -2.92 14.20
C ILE A 51 0.25 -3.52 14.22
N CYS A 52 0.01 -4.62 13.49
CA CYS A 52 -1.30 -5.26 13.48
C CYS A 52 -1.70 -5.78 14.87
N ARG A 53 -0.76 -6.27 15.67
CA ARG A 53 -1.01 -6.67 17.04
C ARG A 53 -1.41 -5.48 17.91
N ASP A 54 -0.67 -4.39 17.80
CA ASP A 54 -0.92 -3.18 18.58
C ASP A 54 -2.29 -2.59 18.22
N VAL A 55 -2.65 -2.55 16.93
CA VAL A 55 -3.98 -2.13 16.45
C VAL A 55 -5.08 -3.07 16.95
N SER A 56 -4.86 -4.39 16.92
CA SER A 56 -5.88 -5.35 17.39
C SER A 56 -6.10 -5.21 18.90
N ASN A 57 -5.07 -4.91 19.68
CA ASN A 57 -5.21 -4.63 21.12
C ASN A 57 -6.04 -3.37 21.41
N GLN A 58 -6.22 -2.47 20.44
CA GLN A 58 -7.11 -1.31 20.53
C GLN A 58 -8.56 -1.61 20.08
N GLY A 59 -8.87 -2.87 19.75
CA GLY A 59 -10.22 -3.29 19.38
C GLY A 59 -10.56 -3.16 17.90
N ILE A 60 -9.56 -3.05 17.03
CA ILE A 60 -9.70 -2.92 15.57
C ILE A 60 -9.10 -4.16 14.90
N THR A 61 -9.85 -4.80 14.01
CA THR A 61 -9.29 -5.89 13.19
C THR A 61 -8.19 -5.35 12.28
N CYS A 62 -6.99 -5.96 12.31
CA CYS A 62 -5.88 -5.62 11.43
C CYS A 62 -5.46 -6.82 10.59
N ILE A 63 -5.21 -6.59 9.32
CA ILE A 63 -4.81 -7.62 8.35
C ILE A 63 -3.51 -7.19 7.69
N SER A 64 -2.49 -8.03 7.73
CA SER A 64 -1.26 -7.84 6.96
C SER A 64 -1.30 -8.74 5.74
N ALA A 65 -1.13 -8.19 4.54
CA ALA A 65 -1.21 -8.91 3.29
C ALA A 65 0.16 -9.25 2.72
N ASP A 66 0.31 -10.50 2.25
CA ASP A 66 1.37 -10.87 1.32
C ASP A 66 1.03 -10.26 -0.06
N TYR A 67 2.07 -9.94 -0.81
CA TYR A 67 2.01 -9.64 -2.24
C TYR A 67 3.31 -10.09 -2.90
N ARG A 68 3.31 -10.32 -4.20
CA ARG A 68 4.52 -10.72 -4.92
C ARG A 68 5.53 -9.59 -4.97
N ILE A 69 6.79 -9.93 -4.74
CA ILE A 69 7.94 -9.03 -4.71
C ILE A 69 9.01 -9.52 -5.69
N ALA A 70 9.70 -8.59 -6.35
CA ALA A 70 10.52 -8.88 -7.51
C ALA A 70 11.65 -9.88 -7.23
N LEU A 71 12.44 -9.69 -6.19
CA LEU A 71 13.62 -10.54 -5.92
C LEU A 71 13.27 -11.99 -5.54
N LYS A 72 12.06 -12.20 -5.02
CA LYS A 72 11.61 -13.55 -4.64
C LYS A 72 10.78 -14.22 -5.73
N HIS A 73 10.02 -13.43 -6.49
CA HIS A 73 8.99 -13.97 -7.36
C HIS A 73 9.20 -13.61 -8.84
N ASN A 74 10.28 -12.87 -9.16
CA ASN A 74 10.59 -12.39 -10.51
C ASN A 74 9.41 -11.61 -11.14
N THR A 75 8.89 -10.62 -10.41
CA THR A 75 7.71 -9.84 -10.76
C THR A 75 8.03 -8.36 -10.96
N LYS A 76 7.07 -7.62 -11.51
CA LYS A 76 7.10 -6.17 -11.69
C LYS A 76 6.20 -5.46 -10.67
N VAL A 77 6.24 -4.14 -10.62
CA VAL A 77 5.37 -3.33 -9.75
C VAL A 77 3.89 -3.59 -10.04
N LYS A 78 3.52 -3.73 -11.32
CA LYS A 78 2.15 -4.07 -11.71
C LYS A 78 1.64 -5.34 -11.02
N ASP A 79 2.46 -6.38 -10.93
CA ASP A 79 2.09 -7.62 -10.24
C ASP A 79 1.76 -7.39 -8.76
N SER A 80 2.55 -6.55 -8.07
CA SER A 80 2.31 -6.18 -6.68
C SER A 80 1.01 -5.38 -6.53
N MET A 81 0.70 -4.48 -7.46
CA MET A 81 -0.55 -3.72 -7.50
C MET A 81 -1.76 -4.62 -7.75
N ASP A 82 -1.65 -5.56 -8.67
CA ASP A 82 -2.70 -6.55 -8.97
C ASP A 82 -2.98 -7.45 -7.75
N ASP A 83 -1.93 -7.85 -7.03
CA ASP A 83 -2.06 -8.65 -5.81
C ASP A 83 -2.72 -7.85 -4.67
N ALA A 84 -2.35 -6.58 -4.50
CA ALA A 84 -3.00 -5.71 -3.52
C ALA A 84 -4.49 -5.54 -3.80
N ARG A 85 -4.86 -5.35 -5.07
CA ARG A 85 -6.26 -5.28 -5.50
C ARG A 85 -7.00 -6.60 -5.26
N ALA A 86 -6.38 -7.72 -5.60
CA ALA A 86 -6.94 -9.05 -5.34
C ALA A 86 -7.15 -9.31 -3.85
N ALA A 87 -6.22 -8.88 -2.99
CA ALA A 87 -6.34 -8.99 -1.53
C ALA A 87 -7.56 -8.22 -1.01
N TYR A 88 -7.73 -6.97 -1.43
CA TYR A 88 -8.88 -6.15 -1.06
C TYR A 88 -10.20 -6.78 -1.55
N GLN A 89 -10.27 -7.14 -2.82
CA GLN A 89 -11.48 -7.75 -3.42
C GLN A 89 -11.84 -9.08 -2.74
N TRP A 90 -10.84 -9.89 -2.36
CA TRP A 90 -11.07 -11.13 -1.65
C TRP A 90 -11.69 -10.89 -0.25
N ILE A 91 -11.21 -9.85 0.48
CA ILE A 91 -11.81 -9.46 1.77
C ILE A 91 -13.26 -9.05 1.58
N ILE A 92 -13.57 -8.21 0.59
CA ILE A 92 -14.94 -7.79 0.27
C ILE A 92 -15.84 -8.99 -0.01
N SER A 93 -15.38 -9.91 -0.88
CA SER A 93 -16.16 -11.08 -1.28
C SER A 93 -16.41 -12.07 -0.13
N ASN A 94 -15.56 -12.07 0.89
CA ASN A 94 -15.65 -12.94 2.06
C ASN A 94 -16.06 -12.19 3.35
N ALA A 95 -16.44 -10.91 3.26
CA ALA A 95 -16.66 -10.03 4.39
C ALA A 95 -17.66 -10.60 5.41
N LYS A 96 -18.75 -11.22 4.95
CA LYS A 96 -19.76 -11.87 5.81
C LYS A 96 -19.17 -13.00 6.64
N VAL A 97 -18.40 -13.90 6.03
CA VAL A 97 -17.78 -15.05 6.71
C VAL A 97 -16.68 -14.60 7.67
N LEU A 98 -15.98 -13.53 7.31
CA LEU A 98 -14.91 -12.93 8.12
C LEU A 98 -15.44 -12.01 9.24
N ASN A 99 -16.74 -11.79 9.32
CA ASN A 99 -17.33 -10.81 10.23
C ASN A 99 -16.71 -9.41 10.10
N ILE A 100 -16.46 -8.99 8.85
CA ILE A 100 -15.89 -7.68 8.47
C ILE A 100 -17.02 -6.84 7.85
N ASP A 101 -17.06 -5.55 8.20
CA ASP A 101 -17.92 -4.58 7.54
C ASP A 101 -17.25 -4.06 6.26
N PRO A 102 -17.76 -4.41 5.06
CA PRO A 102 -17.16 -4.02 3.79
C PRO A 102 -17.16 -2.50 3.53
N GLU A 103 -18.02 -1.74 4.22
CA GLU A 103 -18.10 -0.28 4.13
C GLU A 103 -17.11 0.43 5.07
N ASN A 104 -16.39 -0.31 5.91
CA ASN A 104 -15.48 0.24 6.91
C ASN A 104 -14.05 -0.34 6.81
N ILE A 105 -13.55 -0.52 5.58
CA ILE A 105 -12.19 -0.97 5.33
C ILE A 105 -11.27 0.23 5.09
N ILE A 106 -10.26 0.36 5.93
CA ILE A 106 -9.16 1.32 5.82
C ILE A 106 -7.98 0.56 5.21
N VAL A 107 -7.30 1.14 4.24
CA VAL A 107 -6.10 0.54 3.66
C VAL A 107 -4.87 1.37 4.00
N GLY A 108 -3.73 0.71 4.16
CA GLY A 108 -2.52 1.43 4.52
C GLY A 108 -1.25 0.64 4.22
N GLY A 109 -0.12 1.27 4.51
CA GLY A 109 1.17 0.63 4.33
C GLY A 109 2.33 1.60 4.40
N GLY A 110 3.55 1.04 4.39
CA GLY A 110 4.78 1.82 4.45
C GLY A 110 5.53 1.82 3.12
N SER A 111 6.13 2.97 2.74
CA SER A 111 6.98 3.07 1.55
C SER A 111 6.26 2.56 0.28
N SER A 112 6.79 1.53 -0.40
CA SER A 112 6.11 0.84 -1.52
C SER A 112 4.73 0.29 -1.13
N GLY A 113 4.55 -0.21 0.10
CA GLY A 113 3.22 -0.65 0.58
C GLY A 113 2.23 0.51 0.74
N GLY A 114 2.72 1.71 1.05
CA GLY A 114 1.92 2.94 1.05
C GLY A 114 1.48 3.34 -0.37
N GLN A 115 2.35 3.16 -1.37
CA GLN A 115 1.98 3.32 -2.78
C GLN A 115 0.90 2.31 -3.18
N LEU A 116 1.05 1.02 -2.80
CA LEU A 116 0.03 0.00 -3.09
C LEU A 116 -1.33 0.38 -2.49
N ALA A 117 -1.35 0.82 -1.23
CA ALA A 117 -2.57 1.25 -0.55
C ALA A 117 -3.22 2.46 -1.22
N ALA A 118 -2.45 3.50 -1.55
CA ALA A 118 -2.94 4.67 -2.26
C ALA A 118 -3.44 4.32 -3.66
N SER A 119 -2.74 3.42 -4.38
CA SER A 119 -3.13 2.97 -5.71
C SER A 119 -4.50 2.29 -5.72
N LEU A 120 -4.88 1.57 -4.66
CA LEU A 120 -6.22 0.96 -4.57
C LEU A 120 -7.34 2.00 -4.64
N ALA A 121 -7.15 3.15 -3.98
CA ALA A 121 -8.15 4.22 -3.91
C ALA A 121 -8.10 5.17 -5.12
N MET A 122 -6.94 5.31 -5.77
CA MET A 122 -6.68 6.41 -6.68
C MET A 122 -6.53 5.94 -8.13
N ILE A 123 -5.84 4.83 -8.38
CA ILE A 123 -5.49 4.37 -9.72
C ILE A 123 -6.56 3.38 -10.23
N PRO A 124 -7.19 3.62 -11.37
CA PRO A 124 -8.13 2.68 -11.96
C PRO A 124 -7.42 1.37 -12.39
N ASP A 125 -8.18 0.30 -12.49
CA ASP A 125 -7.70 -0.95 -13.06
C ASP A 125 -7.67 -0.90 -14.62
N GLU A 126 -7.29 -2.00 -15.25
CA GLU A 126 -7.24 -2.14 -16.70
C GLU A 126 -8.60 -1.95 -17.41
N ASN A 127 -9.71 -2.06 -16.67
CA ASN A 127 -11.08 -1.80 -17.15
C ASN A 127 -11.56 -0.39 -16.76
N ASN A 128 -10.66 0.48 -16.35
CA ASN A 128 -10.94 1.85 -15.87
C ASN A 128 -11.87 1.92 -14.66
N LYS A 129 -11.81 0.89 -13.78
CA LYS A 129 -12.61 0.82 -12.56
C LYS A 129 -11.75 1.19 -11.34
N ILE A 130 -12.26 2.06 -10.49
CA ILE A 130 -11.70 2.42 -9.18
C ILE A 130 -12.41 1.66 -8.06
N ILE A 131 -11.76 1.53 -6.93
CA ILE A 131 -12.37 1.00 -5.71
C ILE A 131 -12.96 2.17 -4.92
N GLU A 132 -14.28 2.32 -4.97
CA GLU A 132 -15.00 3.46 -4.36
C GLU A 132 -15.20 3.33 -2.84
N LYS A 133 -15.13 2.11 -2.31
CA LYS A 133 -15.52 1.82 -0.92
C LYS A 133 -14.36 1.75 0.08
N ILE A 134 -13.25 2.42 -0.20
CA ILE A 134 -12.16 2.55 0.76
C ILE A 134 -12.51 3.65 1.75
N LYS A 135 -12.59 3.32 3.04
CA LYS A 135 -13.01 4.23 4.10
C LYS A 135 -11.97 5.29 4.46
N GLY A 136 -10.70 4.98 4.28
CA GLY A 136 -9.59 5.89 4.58
C GLY A 136 -8.24 5.29 4.23
N LEU A 137 -7.21 6.13 4.24
CA LEU A 137 -5.81 5.76 4.00
C LEU A 137 -4.95 6.02 5.23
N VAL A 138 -4.09 5.06 5.60
CA VAL A 138 -3.05 5.22 6.64
C VAL A 138 -1.68 4.97 6.01
N LEU A 139 -0.92 6.02 5.78
CA LEU A 139 0.27 5.99 4.96
C LEU A 139 1.52 6.34 5.80
N LEU A 140 2.51 5.46 5.78
CA LEU A 140 3.75 5.59 6.53
C LEU A 140 4.91 5.79 5.54
N ASN A 141 5.50 6.99 5.52
CA ASN A 141 6.54 7.38 4.56
C ASN A 141 6.30 6.82 3.13
N PRO A 142 5.11 7.10 2.51
CA PRO A 142 4.64 6.43 1.31
C PRO A 142 5.32 6.93 0.04
N ALA A 143 5.52 6.04 -0.96
CA ALA A 143 6.05 6.39 -2.28
C ALA A 143 4.92 6.87 -3.22
N LEU A 144 4.38 8.08 -2.99
CA LEU A 144 3.19 8.60 -3.68
C LEU A 144 3.45 9.19 -5.06
N ASN A 145 4.69 9.65 -5.32
CA ASN A 145 5.08 10.16 -6.62
C ASN A 145 6.19 9.29 -7.20
N THR A 146 5.81 8.32 -8.03
CA THR A 146 6.76 7.43 -8.70
C THR A 146 7.32 8.00 -10.00
N SER A 147 6.73 9.08 -10.53
CA SER A 147 7.23 9.80 -11.71
C SER A 147 8.65 10.35 -11.50
N VAL A 148 9.02 10.64 -10.26
CA VAL A 148 10.38 11.07 -9.93
C VAL A 148 11.44 10.02 -10.24
N LEU A 149 11.06 8.75 -10.35
CA LEU A 149 11.97 7.66 -10.69
C LEU A 149 12.41 7.67 -12.16
N ASP A 150 11.69 8.39 -13.01
CA ASP A 150 12.07 8.52 -14.43
C ASP A 150 13.24 9.49 -14.65
N ARG A 151 13.57 10.30 -13.68
CA ARG A 151 14.67 11.25 -13.74
C ARG A 151 16.02 10.55 -13.79
N GLU A 152 17.04 11.29 -14.24
CA GLU A 152 18.43 10.86 -14.13
C GLU A 152 18.83 10.73 -12.67
N ILE A 153 19.68 9.73 -12.40
CA ILE A 153 20.17 9.48 -11.05
C ILE A 153 21.26 10.52 -10.76
N PRO A 154 21.18 11.31 -9.69
CA PRO A 154 22.21 12.27 -9.35
C PRO A 154 23.58 11.59 -9.16
N ASP A 155 24.65 12.19 -9.71
CA ASP A 155 26.00 11.64 -9.64
C ASP A 155 26.56 11.50 -8.22
N ASN A 156 26.11 12.35 -7.31
CA ASN A 156 26.56 12.41 -5.91
C ASN A 156 25.75 11.53 -4.94
N ILE A 157 24.93 10.62 -5.46
CA ILE A 157 24.15 9.71 -4.61
C ILE A 157 25.00 8.52 -4.14
N GLU A 158 24.80 8.11 -2.90
CA GLU A 158 25.44 6.91 -2.34
C GLU A 158 25.18 5.66 -3.20
N GLU A 159 26.22 4.85 -3.47
CA GLU A 159 26.19 3.70 -4.38
C GLU A 159 25.05 2.71 -4.05
N ARG A 160 24.80 2.44 -2.76
CA ARG A 160 23.68 1.58 -2.33
C ARG A 160 22.33 2.13 -2.76
N ARG A 161 22.14 3.43 -2.68
CA ARG A 161 20.88 4.10 -3.09
C ARG A 161 20.76 4.12 -4.61
N LYS A 162 21.87 4.32 -5.33
CA LYS A 162 21.92 4.23 -6.78
C LYS A 162 21.49 2.86 -7.27
N ASN A 163 22.04 1.79 -6.68
CA ASN A 163 21.70 0.41 -7.02
C ASN A 163 20.21 0.11 -6.74
N LEU A 164 19.67 0.59 -5.63
CA LEU A 164 18.25 0.47 -5.34
C LEU A 164 17.40 1.21 -6.38
N TRP A 165 17.79 2.44 -6.74
CA TRP A 165 17.06 3.22 -7.75
C TRP A 165 17.06 2.51 -9.11
N LEU A 166 18.21 2.01 -9.57
CA LEU A 166 18.31 1.25 -10.81
C LEU A 166 17.43 -0.02 -10.81
N LEU A 167 17.42 -0.73 -9.69
CA LEU A 167 16.53 -1.88 -9.51
C LEU A 167 15.07 -1.45 -9.66
N VAL A 168 14.65 -0.45 -8.89
CA VAL A 168 13.27 0.04 -8.90
C VAL A 168 12.87 0.53 -10.30
N LYS A 169 13.72 1.29 -11.00
CA LYS A 169 13.45 1.71 -12.40
C LYS A 169 13.09 0.51 -13.29
N LYS A 170 13.83 -0.60 -13.21
CA LYS A 170 13.56 -1.82 -13.99
C LYS A 170 12.22 -2.47 -13.63
N LEU A 171 11.77 -2.32 -12.38
CA LEU A 171 10.52 -2.93 -11.91
C LEU A 171 9.29 -2.20 -12.41
N PHE A 172 9.39 -0.90 -12.67
CA PHE A 172 8.31 -0.09 -13.22
C PHE A 172 8.08 -0.30 -14.71
N ASP A 173 9.09 -0.79 -15.43
CA ASP A 173 9.00 -1.08 -16.87
C ASP A 173 8.51 0.14 -17.69
N GLY A 174 8.99 1.34 -17.33
CA GLY A 174 8.60 2.61 -17.94
C GLY A 174 7.26 3.21 -17.47
N ASN A 175 6.48 2.51 -16.63
CA ASN A 175 5.15 2.95 -16.21
C ASN A 175 5.16 3.85 -14.95
N PHE A 176 6.15 4.75 -14.82
CA PHE A 176 6.32 5.60 -13.64
C PHE A 176 5.12 6.51 -13.40
N GLU A 177 4.65 7.17 -14.45
CA GLU A 177 3.52 8.09 -14.41
C GLU A 177 2.21 7.33 -14.12
N GLN A 178 2.01 6.19 -14.80
CA GLN A 178 0.81 5.39 -14.66
C GLN A 178 0.63 4.80 -13.25
N PHE A 179 1.73 4.49 -12.56
CA PHE A 179 1.70 3.90 -11.23
C PHE A 179 1.93 4.91 -10.09
N SER A 180 1.89 6.21 -10.42
CA SER A 180 2.06 7.31 -9.49
C SER A 180 0.71 7.77 -8.90
N PRO A 181 0.39 7.50 -7.63
CA PRO A 181 -0.86 7.99 -7.02
C PRO A 181 -1.04 9.50 -7.15
N SER A 182 0.05 10.28 -7.11
CA SER A 182 0.00 11.75 -7.25
C SER A 182 -0.65 12.22 -8.55
N ASN A 183 -0.62 11.39 -9.62
CA ASN A 183 -1.21 11.75 -10.91
C ASN A 183 -2.72 11.50 -10.99
N TYR A 184 -3.32 10.94 -9.94
CA TYR A 184 -4.74 10.58 -9.88
C TYR A 184 -5.48 11.31 -8.77
N ILE A 185 -4.93 12.44 -8.30
CA ILE A 185 -5.59 13.28 -7.30
C ILE A 185 -6.81 13.93 -7.93
N ARG A 186 -7.97 13.70 -7.33
CA ARG A 186 -9.27 14.22 -7.73
C ARG A 186 -10.13 14.48 -6.50
N GLU A 187 -11.24 15.13 -6.67
CA GLU A 187 -12.26 15.27 -5.62
C GLU A 187 -12.84 13.91 -5.21
N GLY A 188 -13.25 13.79 -3.95
CA GLY A 188 -13.93 12.61 -3.40
C GLY A 188 -13.04 11.43 -3.09
N LEU A 189 -11.72 11.63 -2.97
CA LEU A 189 -10.81 10.60 -2.46
C LEU A 189 -11.03 10.36 -0.96
N PRO A 190 -10.75 9.14 -0.46
CA PRO A 190 -10.93 8.84 0.95
C PRO A 190 -10.04 9.71 1.85
N PRO A 191 -10.49 10.06 3.06
CA PRO A 191 -9.67 10.78 4.02
C PRO A 191 -8.37 10.02 4.28
N SER A 192 -7.27 10.76 4.41
CA SER A 192 -5.93 10.21 4.51
C SER A 192 -5.21 10.73 5.74
N ILE A 193 -4.42 9.88 6.39
CA ILE A 193 -3.44 10.30 7.37
C ILE A 193 -2.06 9.84 6.92
N ILE A 194 -1.10 10.76 6.91
CA ILE A 194 0.26 10.50 6.42
C ILE A 194 1.26 10.79 7.54
N PHE A 195 2.07 9.79 7.87
CA PHE A 195 3.20 9.92 8.78
C PHE A 195 4.49 9.93 7.96
N HIS A 196 5.29 10.98 8.07
CA HIS A 196 6.53 11.11 7.30
C HIS A 196 7.63 11.80 8.12
N GLY A 197 8.86 11.30 7.95
CA GLY A 197 10.03 11.89 8.60
C GLY A 197 10.60 13.05 7.78
N LYS A 198 10.76 14.23 8.40
CA LYS A 198 11.34 15.42 7.74
C LYS A 198 12.75 15.20 7.18
N SER A 199 13.50 14.23 7.71
CA SER A 199 14.85 13.88 7.27
C SER A 199 14.91 12.62 6.42
N ASP A 200 13.77 12.17 5.85
CA ASP A 200 13.75 11.01 4.96
C ASP A 200 14.54 11.34 3.67
N LYS A 201 15.65 10.61 3.48
CA LYS A 201 16.53 10.78 2.31
C LYS A 201 16.11 9.91 1.12
N THR A 202 15.17 8.98 1.33
CA THR A 202 14.68 8.08 0.28
C THR A 202 13.48 8.68 -0.43
N ILE A 203 12.55 9.21 0.34
CA ILE A 203 11.37 9.91 -0.16
C ILE A 203 11.39 11.31 0.49
N PRO A 204 11.87 12.35 -0.21
CA PRO A 204 11.95 13.70 0.33
C PRO A 204 10.58 14.22 0.79
N ILE A 205 10.57 14.96 1.91
CA ILE A 205 9.34 15.49 2.54
C ILE A 205 8.54 16.36 1.55
N GLU A 206 9.21 17.07 0.66
CA GLU A 206 8.60 17.97 -0.32
C GLU A 206 7.62 17.24 -1.26
N ILE A 207 7.87 15.95 -1.54
CA ILE A 207 6.96 15.10 -2.33
C ILE A 207 5.65 14.91 -1.57
N ILE A 208 5.73 14.69 -0.27
CA ILE A 208 4.56 14.46 0.59
C ILE A 208 3.80 15.74 0.85
N GLU A 209 4.50 16.84 1.09
CA GLU A 209 3.89 18.16 1.25
C GLU A 209 3.13 18.57 -0.01
N LYS A 210 3.76 18.40 -1.20
CA LYS A 210 3.08 18.66 -2.47
C LYS A 210 1.83 17.78 -2.63
N PHE A 211 1.93 16.47 -2.41
CA PHE A 211 0.80 15.56 -2.50
C PHE A 211 -0.33 15.99 -1.56
N SER A 212 -0.01 16.32 -0.31
CA SER A 212 -1.01 16.75 0.69
C SER A 212 -1.69 18.06 0.28
N ASN A 213 -0.93 19.03 -0.22
CA ASN A 213 -1.48 20.30 -0.71
C ASN A 213 -2.40 20.06 -1.93
N ASP A 214 -1.97 19.26 -2.92
CA ASP A 214 -2.78 18.93 -4.09
C ASP A 214 -4.09 18.22 -3.67
N MET A 215 -4.05 17.34 -2.65
CA MET A 215 -5.24 16.68 -2.09
C MET A 215 -6.20 17.70 -1.46
N ILE A 216 -5.68 18.62 -0.65
CA ILE A 216 -6.47 19.67 0.03
C ILE A 216 -7.09 20.63 -1.00
N GLU A 217 -6.34 21.03 -2.02
CA GLU A 217 -6.85 21.88 -3.12
C GLU A 217 -8.01 21.24 -3.88
N LYS A 218 -8.07 19.91 -3.94
CA LYS A 218 -9.19 19.16 -4.50
C LYS A 218 -10.31 18.87 -3.49
N GLY A 219 -10.27 19.48 -2.30
CA GLY A 219 -11.30 19.33 -1.28
C GLY A 219 -11.22 18.03 -0.48
N ASN A 220 -10.13 17.27 -0.59
CA ASN A 220 -9.95 16.05 0.18
C ASN A 220 -9.38 16.33 1.58
N MET A 221 -9.62 15.44 2.53
CA MET A 221 -9.10 15.50 3.90
C MET A 221 -7.75 14.76 4.00
N VAL A 222 -6.70 15.47 4.47
CA VAL A 222 -5.36 14.90 4.71
C VAL A 222 -4.84 15.32 6.07
#